data_23f3bcd6489798a5b8c365a9a509af73
#
_entry.id   23f3bcd6489798a5b8c365a9a509af73
#
_cell.length_a   1.000
_cell.length_b   1.000
_cell.length_c   1.000
_cell.angle_alpha   90.00
_cell.angle_beta   90.00
_cell.angle_gamma   90.00
#
_symmetry.space_group_name_H-M   'P 1'
#
loop_
_entity.id
_entity.type
_entity.pdbx_description
1 polymer ?
#
loop_
_entity_poly.entity_id
_entity_poly.type
_entity_poly.pdbx_seq_one_letter_code
_entity_poly.pdbx_strand_id
1 'polypeptide(L)'
;FTTIIITFIFATYFAKQIAPNPILGQSYWGWTIGVTGFLVAIIGPIAGSFADKKNRIVFFIRCFSLLCILFTTLLWFSKPSQSYLLYTLVIVGIANLFYELSLIFYNSLLKDISTDKNLGKSSGFGFALGYIGGIVILLISIKLFIDTDELPFGLIKEESQNIRAIALLVSIW
;
A
#
# COMPACT_ATOMS: atom_id res chain seq x y z
N PHE A 1 3.71 0.71 5.62
CA PHE A 1 4.95 0.68 4.83
C PHE A 1 4.65 0.83 3.37
N THR A 2 3.84 -0.05 2.80
CA THR A 2 3.29 0.03 1.46
C THR A 2 2.77 1.43 1.16
N THR A 3 2.03 2.02 2.09
CA THR A 3 1.44 3.35 1.96
C THR A 3 2.48 4.44 1.71
N ILE A 4 3.61 4.47 2.42
CA ILE A 4 4.64 5.51 2.24
C ILE A 4 5.17 5.48 0.81
N ILE A 5 5.59 4.32 0.31
CA ILE A 5 6.19 4.19 -1.01
C ILE A 5 5.15 4.41 -2.11
N ILE A 6 3.98 3.81 -1.97
CA ILE A 6 2.89 3.97 -2.93
C ILE A 6 2.45 5.43 -2.98
N THR A 7 2.36 6.12 -1.86
CA THR A 7 1.96 7.54 -1.83
C THR A 7 3.06 8.47 -2.36
N PHE A 8 4.32 8.28 -1.99
CA PHE A 8 5.37 9.23 -2.39
C PHE A 8 5.94 8.94 -3.77
N ILE A 9 6.12 7.69 -4.15
CA ILE A 9 6.75 7.34 -5.42
C ILE A 9 5.68 7.02 -6.48
N PHE A 10 4.78 6.08 -6.18
CA PHE A 10 3.86 5.57 -7.19
C PHE A 10 2.75 6.57 -7.56
N ALA A 11 2.23 7.33 -6.59
CA ALA A 11 1.26 8.39 -6.87
C ALA A 11 1.88 9.50 -7.75
N THR A 12 3.15 9.84 -7.51
CA THR A 12 3.88 10.81 -8.34
C THR A 12 4.09 10.27 -9.76
N TYR A 13 4.45 9.01 -9.89
CA TYR A 13 4.56 8.33 -11.19
C TYR A 13 3.23 8.33 -11.94
N PHE A 14 2.14 7.91 -11.27
CA PHE A 14 0.80 7.92 -11.84
C PHE A 14 0.41 9.32 -12.36
N ALA A 15 0.57 10.34 -11.53
CA ALA A 15 0.19 11.70 -11.87
C ALA A 15 0.99 12.29 -13.04
N LYS A 16 2.29 11.95 -13.15
CA LYS A 16 3.18 12.51 -14.18
C LYS A 16 3.24 11.72 -15.48
N GLN A 17 3.01 10.40 -15.44
CA GLN A 17 3.29 9.55 -16.59
C GLN A 17 2.07 8.75 -17.09
N ILE A 18 1.03 8.55 -16.26
CA ILE A 18 -0.16 7.80 -16.65
C ILE A 18 -1.36 8.74 -16.84
N ALA A 19 -1.54 9.72 -15.96
CA ALA A 19 -2.66 10.65 -16.03
C ALA A 19 -2.48 11.67 -17.17
N PRO A 20 -3.58 12.26 -17.69
CA PRO A 20 -3.53 13.27 -18.75
C PRO A 20 -2.72 14.52 -18.37
N ASN A 21 -2.75 14.91 -17.12
CA ASN A 21 -1.90 15.94 -16.52
C ASN A 21 -1.76 15.71 -15.01
N PRO A 22 -0.76 16.32 -14.36
CA PRO A 22 -0.48 16.10 -12.93
C PRO A 22 -1.64 16.49 -12.00
N ILE A 23 -2.41 17.54 -12.32
CA ILE A 23 -3.51 18.05 -11.50
C ILE A 23 -4.66 17.03 -11.49
N LEU A 24 -5.08 16.56 -12.67
CA LEU A 24 -6.10 15.51 -12.80
C LEU A 24 -5.62 14.20 -12.20
N GLY A 25 -4.34 13.86 -12.36
CA GLY A 25 -3.75 12.68 -11.77
C GLY A 25 -3.86 12.66 -10.24
N GLN A 26 -3.53 13.77 -9.59
CA GLN A 26 -3.70 13.91 -8.14
C GLN A 26 -5.17 13.84 -7.73
N SER A 27 -6.08 14.46 -8.49
CA SER A 27 -7.51 14.39 -8.24
C SER A 27 -8.05 12.95 -8.34
N TYR A 28 -7.71 12.23 -9.40
CA TYR A 28 -8.13 10.83 -9.58
C TYR A 28 -7.58 9.92 -8.47
N TRP A 29 -6.32 10.14 -8.10
CA TRP A 29 -5.71 9.43 -6.97
C TRP A 29 -6.45 9.70 -5.67
N GLY A 30 -6.71 10.98 -5.35
CA GLY A 30 -7.46 11.39 -4.17
C GLY A 30 -8.86 10.80 -4.13
N TRP A 31 -9.59 10.81 -5.25
CA TRP A 31 -10.91 10.16 -5.36
C TRP A 31 -10.83 8.66 -5.10
N THR A 32 -9.83 7.98 -5.66
CA THR A 32 -9.63 6.54 -5.45
C THR A 32 -9.42 6.22 -3.97
N ILE A 33 -8.53 6.95 -3.29
CA ILE A 33 -8.29 6.77 -1.86
C ILE A 33 -9.54 7.13 -1.04
N GLY A 34 -10.27 8.20 -1.40
CA GLY A 34 -11.51 8.59 -0.75
C GLY A 34 -12.60 7.52 -0.86
N VAL A 35 -12.81 6.96 -2.04
CA VAL A 35 -13.78 5.87 -2.26
C VAL A 35 -13.38 4.61 -1.48
N THR A 36 -12.11 4.25 -1.47
CA THR A 36 -11.65 3.09 -0.68
C THR A 36 -11.81 3.32 0.81
N GLY A 37 -11.54 4.53 1.32
CA GLY A 37 -11.80 4.90 2.71
C GLY A 37 -13.29 4.77 3.08
N PHE A 38 -14.18 5.20 2.21
CA PHE A 38 -15.61 5.03 2.38
C PHE A 38 -16.03 3.56 2.43
N LEU A 39 -15.48 2.74 1.54
CA LEU A 39 -15.72 1.28 1.53
C LEU A 39 -15.20 0.62 2.82
N VAL A 40 -14.03 1.02 3.30
CA VAL A 40 -13.47 0.55 4.59
C VAL A 40 -14.39 0.89 5.75
N ALA A 41 -14.96 2.10 5.78
CA ALA A 41 -15.88 2.53 6.82
C ALA A 41 -17.15 1.67 6.89
N ILE A 42 -17.59 1.12 5.75
CA ILE A 42 -18.77 0.23 5.69
C ILE A 42 -18.37 -1.22 5.97
N ILE A 43 -17.32 -1.72 5.31
CA ILE A 43 -16.92 -3.13 5.36
C ILE A 43 -16.23 -3.47 6.69
N GLY A 44 -15.45 -2.54 7.24
CA GLY A 44 -14.65 -2.76 8.46
C GLY A 44 -15.46 -3.26 9.65
N PRO A 45 -16.56 -2.57 10.06
CA PRO A 45 -17.40 -3.01 11.17
C PRO A 45 -18.06 -4.37 10.92
N ILE A 46 -18.49 -4.62 9.67
CA ILE A 46 -19.13 -5.89 9.28
C ILE A 46 -18.12 -7.04 9.39
N ALA A 47 -16.95 -6.86 8.76
CA ALA A 47 -15.89 -7.85 8.78
C ALA A 47 -15.35 -8.08 10.20
N GLY A 48 -15.22 -7.02 11.02
CA GLY A 48 -14.84 -7.09 12.43
C GLY A 48 -15.81 -7.95 13.23
N SER A 49 -17.10 -7.70 13.11
CA SER A 49 -18.14 -8.50 13.80
C SER A 49 -18.10 -9.99 13.43
N PHE A 50 -17.79 -10.31 12.16
CA PHE A 50 -17.61 -11.71 11.74
C PHE A 50 -16.34 -12.35 12.31
N ALA A 51 -15.25 -11.60 12.38
CA ALA A 51 -13.98 -12.10 12.89
C ALA A 51 -14.06 -12.40 14.39
N ASP A 52 -14.69 -11.51 15.16
CA ASP A 52 -14.87 -11.66 16.61
C ASP A 52 -15.74 -12.88 16.95
N LYS A 53 -16.88 -13.02 16.29
CA LYS A 53 -17.79 -14.17 16.51
C LYS A 53 -17.14 -15.54 16.27
N LYS A 54 -16.17 -15.61 15.35
CA LYS A 54 -15.52 -16.86 14.96
C LYS A 54 -14.12 -17.03 15.58
N ASN A 55 -13.68 -16.08 16.39
CA ASN A 55 -12.29 -16.04 16.92
C ASN A 55 -11.23 -16.24 15.81
N ARG A 56 -11.40 -15.58 14.66
CA ARG A 56 -10.58 -15.78 13.44
C ARG A 56 -9.85 -14.54 12.99
N ILE A 57 -9.57 -13.61 13.88
CA ILE A 57 -8.91 -12.33 13.55
C ILE A 57 -7.61 -12.54 12.76
N VAL A 58 -6.75 -13.46 13.22
CA VAL A 58 -5.48 -13.77 12.55
C VAL A 58 -5.68 -14.31 11.13
N PHE A 59 -6.72 -15.08 10.90
CA PHE A 59 -7.07 -15.58 9.57
C PHE A 59 -7.41 -14.43 8.62
N PHE A 60 -8.24 -13.47 9.06
CA PHE A 60 -8.61 -12.31 8.26
C PHE A 60 -7.40 -11.40 7.97
N ILE A 61 -6.51 -11.18 8.95
CA ILE A 61 -5.25 -10.45 8.72
C ILE A 61 -4.45 -11.11 7.61
N ARG A 62 -4.25 -12.44 7.67
CA ARG A 62 -3.49 -13.17 6.65
C ARG A 62 -4.13 -13.05 5.27
N CYS A 63 -5.44 -13.25 5.17
CA CYS A 63 -6.15 -13.16 3.89
C CYS A 63 -6.04 -11.76 3.28
N PHE A 64 -6.30 -10.71 4.05
CA PHE A 64 -6.26 -9.34 3.54
C PHE A 64 -4.83 -8.89 3.23
N SER A 65 -3.85 -9.29 4.03
CA SER A 65 -2.44 -9.03 3.72
C SER A 65 -2.00 -9.71 2.42
N LEU A 66 -2.37 -10.97 2.21
CA LEU A 66 -2.05 -11.69 0.97
C LEU A 66 -2.72 -11.04 -0.26
N LEU A 67 -3.98 -10.61 -0.13
CA LEU A 67 -4.67 -9.89 -1.19
C LEU A 67 -4.02 -8.53 -1.46
N CYS A 68 -3.63 -7.80 -0.41
CA CYS A 68 -2.87 -6.55 -0.57
C CYS A 68 -1.55 -6.78 -1.33
N ILE A 69 -0.77 -7.80 -0.97
CA ILE A 69 0.47 -8.18 -1.64
C ILE A 69 0.19 -8.50 -3.12
N LEU A 70 -0.81 -9.32 -3.39
CA LEU A 70 -1.19 -9.69 -4.76
C LEU A 70 -1.50 -8.45 -5.61
N PHE A 71 -2.38 -7.57 -5.14
CA PHE A 71 -2.75 -6.37 -5.90
C PHE A 71 -1.61 -5.37 -5.99
N THR A 72 -0.75 -5.25 -4.98
CA THR A 72 0.46 -4.43 -5.06
C THR A 72 1.44 -4.98 -6.11
N THR A 73 1.59 -6.30 -6.20
CA THR A 73 2.41 -6.95 -7.24
C THR A 73 1.87 -6.66 -8.65
N LEU A 74 0.55 -6.63 -8.84
CA LEU A 74 -0.08 -6.31 -10.13
C LEU A 74 0.21 -4.88 -10.62
N LEU A 75 0.63 -3.97 -9.75
CA LEU A 75 1.08 -2.64 -10.15
C LEU A 75 2.31 -2.66 -11.07
N TRP A 76 3.06 -3.76 -11.12
CA TRP A 76 4.11 -3.97 -12.13
C TRP A 76 3.61 -3.78 -13.57
N PHE A 77 2.36 -4.09 -13.85
CA PHE A 77 1.79 -3.97 -15.20
C PHE A 77 1.27 -2.57 -15.53
N SER A 78 1.34 -1.60 -14.61
CA SER A 78 0.94 -0.20 -14.84
C SER A 78 1.97 0.53 -15.70
N LYS A 79 1.87 0.41 -17.03
CA LYS A 79 2.78 1.07 -17.97
C LYS A 79 2.52 2.59 -18.06
N PRO A 80 3.54 3.41 -18.44
CA PRO A 80 3.41 4.87 -18.58
C PRO A 80 2.58 5.26 -19.81
N SER A 81 1.28 4.98 -19.77
CA SER A 81 0.32 5.30 -20.82
C SER A 81 -1.06 5.55 -20.24
N GLN A 82 -1.81 6.48 -20.82
CA GLN A 82 -3.18 6.78 -20.39
C GLN A 82 -4.14 5.59 -20.48
N SER A 83 -3.87 4.62 -21.35
CA SER A 83 -4.65 3.38 -21.43
C SER A 83 -4.62 2.57 -20.14
N TYR A 84 -3.60 2.75 -19.31
CA TYR A 84 -3.46 2.09 -17.99
C TYR A 84 -4.04 2.91 -16.83
N LEU A 85 -4.65 4.07 -17.09
CA LEU A 85 -5.18 4.94 -16.06
C LEU A 85 -6.20 4.21 -15.17
N LEU A 86 -7.26 3.68 -15.76
CA LEU A 86 -8.32 2.98 -15.01
C LEU A 86 -7.78 1.72 -14.34
N TYR A 87 -6.96 0.95 -15.04
CA TYR A 87 -6.31 -0.23 -14.50
C TYR A 87 -5.54 0.10 -13.21
N THR A 88 -4.68 1.12 -13.26
CA THR A 88 -3.85 1.53 -12.12
C THR A 88 -4.68 1.99 -10.94
N LEU A 89 -5.70 2.83 -11.17
CA LEU A 89 -6.58 3.31 -10.10
C LEU A 89 -7.36 2.17 -9.43
N VAL A 90 -7.88 1.24 -10.21
CA VAL A 90 -8.62 0.07 -9.68
C VAL A 90 -7.69 -0.81 -8.84
N ILE A 91 -6.50 -1.13 -9.35
CA ILE A 91 -5.55 -1.99 -8.63
C ILE A 91 -5.06 -1.30 -7.33
N VAL A 92 -4.71 -0.02 -7.39
CA VAL A 92 -4.34 0.76 -6.20
C VAL A 92 -5.49 0.82 -5.20
N GLY A 93 -6.71 1.09 -5.66
CA GLY A 93 -7.88 1.14 -4.81
C GLY A 93 -8.12 -0.18 -4.07
N ILE A 94 -8.06 -1.31 -4.77
CA ILE A 94 -8.24 -2.64 -4.18
C ILE A 94 -7.10 -2.97 -3.21
N ALA A 95 -5.85 -2.69 -3.58
CA ALA A 95 -4.69 -2.90 -2.71
C ALA A 95 -4.83 -2.09 -1.40
N ASN A 96 -5.20 -0.80 -1.52
CA ASN A 96 -5.43 0.08 -0.37
C ASN A 96 -6.60 -0.41 0.50
N LEU A 97 -7.69 -0.86 -0.09
CA LEU A 97 -8.83 -1.44 0.65
C LEU A 97 -8.38 -2.61 1.52
N PHE A 98 -7.66 -3.57 0.96
CA PHE A 98 -7.19 -4.73 1.72
C PHE A 98 -6.12 -4.37 2.75
N TYR A 99 -5.27 -3.41 2.47
CA TYR A 99 -4.32 -2.86 3.43
C TYR A 99 -5.04 -2.29 4.66
N GLU A 100 -6.00 -1.41 4.46
CA GLU A 100 -6.76 -0.76 5.54
C GLU A 100 -7.58 -1.79 6.36
N LEU A 101 -8.22 -2.75 5.70
CA LEU A 101 -8.92 -3.83 6.39
C LEU A 101 -7.94 -4.68 7.23
N SER A 102 -6.77 -5.03 6.70
CA SER A 102 -5.74 -5.74 7.45
C SER A 102 -5.28 -4.95 8.67
N LEU A 103 -5.12 -3.64 8.54
CA LEU A 103 -4.69 -2.75 9.63
C LEU A 103 -5.73 -2.65 10.75
N ILE A 104 -7.04 -2.62 10.42
CA ILE A 104 -8.12 -2.65 11.40
C ILE A 104 -8.02 -3.91 12.27
N PHE A 105 -7.86 -5.08 11.65
CA PHE A 105 -7.73 -6.34 12.38
C PHE A 105 -6.41 -6.42 13.16
N TYR A 106 -5.31 -5.94 12.60
CA TYR A 106 -4.05 -5.86 13.31
C TYR A 106 -4.16 -5.01 14.58
N ASN A 107 -4.80 -3.85 14.49
CA ASN A 107 -5.02 -2.96 15.64
C ASN A 107 -5.94 -3.59 16.70
N SER A 108 -6.89 -4.45 16.30
CA SER A 108 -7.75 -5.15 17.26
C SER A 108 -6.98 -6.15 18.12
N LEU A 109 -5.95 -6.82 17.57
CA LEU A 109 -5.08 -7.73 18.32
C LEU A 109 -4.25 -7.02 19.41
N LEU A 110 -4.06 -5.72 19.29
CA LEU A 110 -3.27 -4.96 20.26
C LEU A 110 -3.86 -5.06 21.67
N LYS A 111 -5.19 -5.16 21.79
CA LYS A 111 -5.90 -5.34 23.05
C LYS A 111 -5.61 -6.70 23.70
N ASP A 112 -5.37 -7.73 22.89
CA ASP A 112 -5.14 -9.10 23.36
C ASP A 112 -3.70 -9.28 23.89
N ILE A 113 -2.75 -8.51 23.36
CA ILE A 113 -1.31 -8.61 23.69
C ILE A 113 -0.82 -7.51 24.63
N SER A 114 -1.65 -6.53 24.98
CA SER A 114 -1.30 -5.39 25.81
C SER A 114 -2.27 -5.25 26.99
N THR A 115 -1.76 -4.80 28.13
CA THR A 115 -2.62 -4.35 29.22
C THR A 115 -3.08 -2.92 28.98
N ASP A 116 -4.21 -2.50 29.57
CA ASP A 116 -4.74 -1.13 29.43
C ASP A 116 -3.70 -0.06 29.76
N LYS A 117 -2.80 -0.34 30.73
CA LYS A 117 -1.71 0.57 31.13
C LYS A 117 -0.61 0.71 30.06
N ASN A 118 -0.39 -0.31 29.25
CA ASN A 118 0.71 -0.37 28.28
C ASN A 118 0.23 -0.28 26.83
N LEU A 119 -1.07 -0.23 26.57
CA LEU A 119 -1.65 -0.21 25.22
C LEU A 119 -1.06 0.91 24.36
N GLY A 120 -0.99 2.14 24.91
CA GLY A 120 -0.41 3.28 24.20
C GLY A 120 1.08 3.12 23.89
N LYS A 121 1.87 2.54 24.81
CA LYS A 121 3.29 2.27 24.56
C LYS A 121 3.49 1.21 23.49
N SER A 122 2.73 0.12 23.54
CA SER A 122 2.80 -0.97 22.55
C SER A 122 2.40 -0.48 21.16
N SER A 123 1.33 0.30 21.07
CA SER A 123 0.89 0.93 19.83
C SER A 123 1.96 1.89 19.27
N GLY A 124 2.43 2.84 20.11
CA GLY A 124 3.44 3.81 19.71
C GLY A 124 4.74 3.17 19.25
N PHE A 125 5.19 2.11 19.93
CA PHE A 125 6.38 1.36 19.53
C PHE A 125 6.20 0.63 18.20
N GLY A 126 5.04 -0.01 17.99
CA GLY A 126 4.70 -0.66 16.72
C GLY A 126 4.69 0.33 15.56
N PHE A 127 4.06 1.50 15.73
CA PHE A 127 4.07 2.56 14.73
C PHE A 127 5.48 3.11 14.46
N ALA A 128 6.29 3.33 15.53
CA ALA A 128 7.66 3.83 15.38
C ALA A 128 8.54 2.88 14.57
N LEU A 129 8.52 1.58 14.88
CA LEU A 129 9.22 0.56 14.10
C LEU A 129 8.71 0.54 12.66
N GLY A 130 7.43 0.71 12.54
CA GLY A 130 6.76 0.83 11.29
C GLY A 130 7.32 1.96 10.43
N TYR A 131 7.35 3.16 10.90
CA TYR A 131 7.89 4.31 10.17
C TYR A 131 9.37 4.14 9.85
N ILE A 132 10.18 3.62 10.78
CA ILE A 132 11.60 3.31 10.53
C ILE A 132 11.72 2.34 9.34
N GLY A 133 10.99 1.24 9.35
CA GLY A 133 10.98 0.29 8.22
C GLY A 133 10.54 0.94 6.90
N GLY A 134 9.53 1.82 6.95
CA GLY A 134 9.07 2.59 5.78
C GLY A 134 10.15 3.54 5.23
N ILE A 135 10.90 4.22 6.09
CA ILE A 135 12.02 5.08 5.68
C ILE A 135 13.15 4.25 5.09
N VAL A 136 13.51 3.13 5.72
CA VAL A 136 14.57 2.25 5.22
C VAL A 136 14.25 1.77 3.79
N ILE A 137 13.05 1.23 3.56
CA ILE A 137 12.69 0.75 2.23
C ILE A 137 12.54 1.89 1.21
N LEU A 138 12.13 3.10 1.64
CA LEU A 138 12.10 4.28 0.79
C LEU A 138 13.51 4.66 0.33
N LEU A 139 14.48 4.69 1.23
CA LEU A 139 15.88 4.98 0.90
C LEU A 139 16.47 3.92 -0.04
N ILE A 140 16.18 2.64 0.21
CA ILE A 140 16.56 1.53 -0.67
C ILE A 140 15.95 1.74 -2.07
N SER A 141 14.67 2.06 -2.14
CA SER A 141 13.97 2.29 -3.41
C SER A 141 14.58 3.45 -4.20
N ILE A 142 14.90 4.56 -3.53
CA ILE A 142 15.53 5.72 -4.18
C ILE A 142 16.93 5.34 -4.69
N LYS A 143 17.75 4.74 -3.86
CA LYS A 143 19.14 4.42 -4.21
C LYS A 143 19.27 3.37 -5.31
N LEU A 144 18.44 2.33 -5.28
CA LEU A 144 18.53 1.21 -6.23
C LEU A 144 17.77 1.45 -7.54
N PHE A 145 16.69 2.24 -7.52
CA PHE A 145 15.79 2.33 -8.68
C PHE A 145 15.63 3.74 -9.24
N ILE A 146 15.93 4.81 -8.50
CA ILE A 146 15.71 6.19 -8.94
C ILE A 146 17.04 6.91 -9.16
N ASP A 147 17.90 6.93 -8.14
CA ASP A 147 19.16 7.66 -8.09
C ASP A 147 20.35 6.78 -8.54
N THR A 148 20.17 6.09 -9.68
CA THR A 148 21.23 5.25 -10.26
C THR A 148 21.17 5.30 -11.78
N ASP A 149 22.33 5.21 -12.42
CA ASP A 149 22.44 5.10 -13.87
C ASP A 149 22.36 3.63 -14.32
N GLU A 150 22.83 2.73 -13.48
CA GLU A 150 22.77 1.28 -13.73
C GLU A 150 21.64 0.66 -12.89
N LEU A 151 20.55 0.30 -13.56
CA LEU A 151 19.41 -0.32 -12.91
C LEU A 151 19.70 -1.82 -12.65
N PRO A 152 19.31 -2.34 -11.47
CA PRO A 152 19.47 -3.75 -11.17
C PRO A 152 18.59 -4.62 -12.09
N PHE A 153 18.98 -5.87 -12.28
CA PHE A 153 18.22 -6.88 -13.03
C PHE A 153 17.97 -6.57 -14.51
N GLY A 154 18.73 -5.65 -15.12
CA GLY A 154 18.54 -5.27 -16.52
C GLY A 154 17.27 -4.47 -16.82
N LEU A 155 16.72 -3.80 -15.81
CA LEU A 155 15.57 -2.91 -15.97
C LEU A 155 15.94 -1.69 -16.83
N ILE A 156 14.96 -1.14 -17.55
CA ILE A 156 15.11 0.02 -18.41
C ILE A 156 14.28 1.21 -17.93
N LYS A 157 14.81 2.43 -18.07
CA LYS A 157 14.12 3.65 -17.63
C LYS A 157 13.00 4.06 -18.60
N GLU A 158 13.09 3.75 -19.89
CA GLU A 158 12.15 4.19 -20.93
C GLU A 158 10.71 3.76 -20.67
N GLU A 159 10.49 2.55 -20.17
CA GLU A 159 9.16 2.07 -19.79
C GLU A 159 8.82 2.29 -18.31
N SER A 160 9.58 3.11 -17.61
CA SER A 160 9.47 3.31 -16.15
C SER A 160 9.51 2.01 -15.36
N GLN A 161 10.25 1.01 -15.86
CA GLN A 161 10.38 -0.28 -15.20
C GLN A 161 11.02 -0.15 -13.82
N ASN A 162 11.93 0.82 -13.65
CA ASN A 162 12.53 1.16 -12.37
C ASN A 162 11.48 1.52 -11.30
N ILE A 163 10.48 2.35 -11.64
CA ILE A 163 9.43 2.75 -10.69
C ILE A 163 8.45 1.59 -10.47
N ARG A 164 8.10 0.87 -11.53
CA ARG A 164 7.21 -0.29 -11.45
C ARG A 164 7.80 -1.42 -10.62
N ALA A 165 9.13 -1.64 -10.70
CA ALA A 165 9.84 -2.61 -9.87
C ALA A 165 9.80 -2.29 -8.37
N ILE A 166 9.65 -1.03 -7.99
CA ILE A 166 9.46 -0.63 -6.59
C ILE A 166 8.17 -1.24 -6.02
N ALA A 167 7.11 -1.39 -6.82
CA ALA A 167 5.89 -2.08 -6.36
C ALA A 167 6.16 -3.56 -6.03
N LEU A 168 7.03 -4.25 -6.80
CA LEU A 168 7.46 -5.61 -6.50
C LEU A 168 8.30 -5.66 -5.22
N LEU A 169 9.24 -4.72 -5.06
CA LEU A 169 10.05 -4.62 -3.84
C LEU A 169 9.16 -4.44 -2.60
N VAL A 170 8.15 -3.57 -2.69
CA VAL A 170 7.18 -3.35 -1.60
C VAL A 170 6.36 -4.60 -1.31
N SER A 171 6.02 -5.38 -2.32
CA SER A 171 5.26 -6.64 -2.15
C SER A 171 6.06 -7.70 -1.40
N ILE A 172 7.37 -7.72 -1.57
CA ILE A 172 8.28 -8.67 -0.90
C ILE A 172 8.57 -8.22 0.53
N TRP A 173 8.71 -6.92 0.75
CA TRP A 173 8.97 -6.31 2.07
C TRP A 173 7.82 -6.51 3.04
#